data_57f390244b075e6aab8b9c9dc8409a90
#
_entry.id   57f390244b075e6aab8b9c9dc8409a90
#
_cell.length_a   1.000
_cell.length_b   1.000
_cell.length_c   1.000
_cell.angle_alpha   90.00
_cell.angle_beta   90.00
_cell.angle_gamma   90.00
#
_symmetry.space_group_name_H-M   'P 1'
#
loop_
_entity.id
_entity.type
_entity.pdbx_description
1 polymer ?
#
loop_
_entity_poly.entity_id
_entity_poly.type
_entity_poly.pdbx_seq_one_letter_code
_entity_poly.pdbx_strand_id
1 'polypeptide(L)'
;MKLVVGQQVSRSLTLTTRHVEIYAELTGDRNPLHFDESFVRATGKLDDLIVQGGLTTGLLHALVATDLPGPGTVFLSQNWKFTAPVYIGDTITAQAEVLSVHATKPVCQLRVRVARQTGETVLEGEAWCYRFA
;
A
#
# COMPACT_ATOMS: atom_id res chain seq x y z
N MET A 1 -21.73 6.69 6.54
CA MET A 1 -20.84 7.17 7.60
C MET A 1 -20.21 8.49 7.20
N LYS A 2 -20.25 9.46 8.08
CA LYS A 2 -19.70 10.80 7.81
C LYS A 2 -18.19 10.80 8.08
N LEU A 3 -17.41 11.29 7.11
CA LEU A 3 -15.96 11.45 7.28
C LEU A 3 -15.66 12.70 8.11
N VAL A 4 -14.64 12.58 8.96
CA VAL A 4 -14.17 13.68 9.81
C VAL A 4 -12.66 13.83 9.58
N VAL A 5 -12.23 15.07 9.37
CA VAL A 5 -10.79 15.39 9.27
C VAL A 5 -10.08 14.92 10.53
N GLY A 6 -8.94 14.25 10.35
CA GLY A 6 -8.16 13.65 11.44
C GLY A 6 -8.51 12.20 11.74
N GLN A 7 -9.59 11.67 11.18
CA GLN A 7 -9.97 10.27 11.35
C GLN A 7 -8.88 9.37 10.76
N GLN A 8 -8.50 8.30 11.49
CA GLN A 8 -7.41 7.41 11.11
C GLN A 8 -7.83 5.95 11.18
N VAL A 9 -7.25 5.13 10.32
CA VAL A 9 -7.37 3.67 10.35
C VAL A 9 -6.04 3.03 10.00
N SER A 10 -5.90 1.77 10.37
CA SER A 10 -4.75 0.95 9.99
C SER A 10 -5.17 -0.45 9.61
N ARG A 11 -4.36 -1.11 8.79
CA ARG A 11 -4.56 -2.49 8.34
C ARG A 11 -3.20 -3.13 8.12
N SER A 12 -3.01 -4.36 8.57
CA SER A 12 -1.75 -5.09 8.45
C SER A 12 -1.88 -6.33 7.59
N LEU A 13 -0.77 -6.72 6.97
CA LEU A 13 -0.66 -7.93 6.16
C LEU A 13 0.77 -8.46 6.24
N THR A 14 0.92 -9.76 6.51
CA THR A 14 2.20 -10.44 6.38
C THR A 14 2.34 -10.96 4.95
N LEU A 15 3.39 -10.53 4.27
CA LEU A 15 3.62 -10.87 2.88
C LEU A 15 4.44 -12.16 2.78
N THR A 16 3.91 -13.13 2.03
CA THR A 16 4.50 -14.47 1.88
C THR A 16 4.92 -14.71 0.44
N THR A 17 5.71 -15.76 0.23
CA THR A 17 6.07 -16.24 -1.12
C THR A 17 4.83 -16.49 -1.97
N ARG A 18 3.76 -17.03 -1.37
CA ARG A 18 2.51 -17.28 -2.09
C ARG A 18 1.89 -15.99 -2.64
N HIS A 19 1.92 -14.89 -1.87
CA HIS A 19 1.42 -13.60 -2.34
C HIS A 19 2.22 -13.11 -3.56
N VAL A 20 3.53 -13.24 -3.51
CA VAL A 20 4.42 -12.86 -4.62
C VAL A 20 4.11 -13.67 -5.89
N GLU A 21 3.88 -14.97 -5.75
CA GLU A 21 3.51 -15.86 -6.85
C GLU A 21 2.16 -15.51 -7.44
N ILE A 22 1.15 -15.29 -6.59
CA ILE A 22 -0.21 -14.92 -7.03
C ILE A 22 -0.18 -13.58 -7.78
N TYR A 23 0.55 -12.60 -7.25
CA TYR A 23 0.67 -11.29 -7.89
C TYR A 23 1.34 -11.41 -9.26
N ALA A 24 2.40 -12.19 -9.38
CA ALA A 24 3.08 -12.43 -10.65
C ALA A 24 2.17 -13.12 -11.66
N GLU A 25 1.39 -14.09 -11.22
CA GLU A 25 0.41 -14.79 -12.06
C GLU A 25 -0.67 -13.84 -12.55
N LEU A 26 -1.16 -12.97 -11.67
CA LEU A 26 -2.21 -12.01 -12.00
C LEU A 26 -1.73 -10.92 -12.97
N THR A 27 -0.54 -10.37 -12.75
CA THR A 27 -0.06 -9.16 -13.44
C THR A 27 0.99 -9.41 -14.51
N GLY A 28 1.69 -10.54 -14.44
CA GLY A 28 2.87 -10.80 -15.26
C GLY A 28 4.16 -10.20 -14.72
N ASP A 29 4.13 -9.58 -13.53
CA ASP A 29 5.34 -9.00 -12.91
C ASP A 29 6.23 -10.10 -12.34
N ARG A 30 7.20 -10.52 -13.15
CA ARG A 30 8.19 -11.56 -12.82
C ARG A 30 9.60 -10.99 -12.74
N ASN A 31 9.74 -9.77 -12.28
CA ASN A 31 11.04 -9.15 -12.07
C ASN A 31 11.91 -10.08 -11.22
N PRO A 32 13.16 -10.38 -11.64
CA PRO A 32 14.03 -11.30 -10.89
C PRO A 32 14.32 -10.84 -9.45
N LEU A 33 14.12 -9.58 -9.11
CA LEU A 33 14.22 -9.09 -7.73
C LEU A 33 13.25 -9.81 -6.77
N HIS A 34 12.19 -10.41 -7.31
CA HIS A 34 11.17 -11.11 -6.51
C HIS A 34 11.38 -12.62 -6.45
N PHE A 35 12.23 -13.19 -7.33
CA PHE A 35 12.31 -14.64 -7.51
C PHE A 35 13.73 -15.20 -7.53
N ASP A 36 14.75 -14.39 -7.84
CA ASP A 36 16.11 -14.87 -8.10
C ASP A 36 17.09 -14.30 -7.05
N GLU A 37 17.44 -15.14 -6.08
CA GLU A 37 18.37 -14.76 -5.01
C GLU A 37 19.75 -14.36 -5.54
N SER A 38 20.24 -15.04 -6.58
CA SER A 38 21.52 -14.70 -7.20
C SER A 38 21.49 -13.31 -7.82
N PHE A 39 20.38 -12.97 -8.47
CA PHE A 39 20.19 -11.64 -9.04
C PHE A 39 20.21 -10.58 -7.95
N VAL A 40 19.50 -10.82 -6.86
CA VAL A 40 19.44 -9.91 -5.72
C VAL A 40 20.82 -9.69 -5.10
N ARG A 41 21.56 -10.79 -4.86
CA ARG A 41 22.93 -10.70 -4.31
C ARG A 41 23.86 -9.90 -5.20
N ALA A 42 23.73 -10.05 -6.51
CA ALA A 42 24.56 -9.31 -7.47
C ALA A 42 24.34 -7.79 -7.43
N THR A 43 23.18 -7.31 -6.93
CA THR A 43 22.93 -5.88 -6.79
C THR A 43 23.77 -5.22 -5.70
N GLY A 44 24.17 -5.99 -4.68
CA GLY A 44 24.90 -5.49 -3.51
C GLY A 44 24.13 -4.50 -2.64
N LYS A 45 22.82 -4.33 -2.88
CA LYS A 45 21.99 -3.30 -2.24
C LYS A 45 20.79 -3.85 -1.48
N LEU A 46 20.45 -5.11 -1.71
CA LEU A 46 19.29 -5.76 -1.10
C LEU A 46 19.75 -6.97 -0.31
N ASP A 47 19.10 -7.20 0.83
CA ASP A 47 19.45 -8.30 1.72
C ASP A 47 18.81 -9.62 1.28
N ASP A 48 17.68 -9.58 0.58
CA ASP A 48 16.94 -10.77 0.17
C ASP A 48 15.93 -10.40 -0.94
N LEU A 49 15.12 -11.36 -1.36
CA LEU A 49 14.04 -11.15 -2.31
C LEU A 49 13.05 -10.13 -1.76
N ILE A 50 12.65 -9.20 -2.62
CA ILE A 50 11.66 -8.18 -2.26
C ILE A 50 10.30 -8.51 -2.89
N VAL A 51 9.23 -7.96 -2.32
CA VAL A 51 7.88 -8.10 -2.87
C VAL A 51 7.64 -7.06 -3.95
N GLN A 52 6.67 -7.33 -4.82
CA GLN A 52 6.22 -6.35 -5.80
C GLN A 52 5.60 -5.14 -5.09
N GLY A 53 5.89 -3.94 -5.59
CA GLY A 53 5.31 -2.71 -5.04
C GLY A 53 3.79 -2.71 -5.06
N GLY A 54 3.18 -3.41 -6.01
CA GLY A 54 1.73 -3.56 -6.12
C GLY A 54 1.10 -4.32 -4.96
N LEU A 55 1.83 -5.19 -4.27
CA LEU A 55 1.34 -5.82 -3.05
C LEU A 55 1.23 -4.81 -1.91
N THR A 56 2.21 -3.94 -1.78
CA THR A 56 2.19 -2.86 -0.79
C THR A 56 1.04 -1.88 -1.06
N THR A 57 0.90 -1.43 -2.30
CA THR A 57 -0.21 -0.53 -2.68
C THR A 57 -1.56 -1.23 -2.62
N GLY A 58 -1.60 -2.54 -2.87
CA GLY A 58 -2.82 -3.34 -2.74
C GLY A 58 -3.39 -3.31 -1.33
N LEU A 59 -2.53 -3.28 -0.31
CA LEU A 59 -2.98 -3.14 1.08
C LEU A 59 -3.66 -1.77 1.30
N LEU A 60 -3.13 -0.69 0.70
CA LEU A 60 -3.76 0.62 0.73
C LEU A 60 -5.13 0.61 0.02
N HIS A 61 -5.25 -0.08 -1.10
CA HIS A 61 -6.53 -0.25 -1.78
C HIS A 61 -7.56 -0.96 -0.89
N ALA A 62 -7.15 -2.02 -0.20
CA ALA A 62 -8.02 -2.73 0.73
C ALA A 62 -8.46 -1.84 1.89
N LEU A 63 -7.52 -1.08 2.45
CA LEU A 63 -7.78 -0.13 3.54
C LEU A 63 -8.83 0.90 3.15
N VAL A 64 -8.70 1.50 1.99
CA VAL A 64 -9.60 2.54 1.48
C VAL A 64 -10.97 1.96 1.11
N ALA A 65 -11.00 0.80 0.49
CA ALA A 65 -12.24 0.16 0.05
C ALA A 65 -13.06 -0.40 1.20
N THR A 66 -12.41 -0.81 2.29
CA THR A 66 -13.04 -1.54 3.38
C THR A 66 -13.17 -0.72 4.66
N ASP A 67 -12.12 0.04 5.02
CA ASP A 67 -12.01 0.62 6.35
C ASP A 67 -12.24 2.14 6.37
N LEU A 68 -11.62 2.91 5.44
CA LEU A 68 -11.75 4.37 5.43
C LEU A 68 -11.39 4.92 4.04
N PRO A 69 -12.27 5.59 3.34
CA PRO A 69 -13.68 5.91 3.61
C PRO A 69 -14.62 4.70 3.63
N GLY A 70 -14.21 3.56 3.08
CA GLY A 70 -14.97 2.33 3.11
C GLY A 70 -15.72 2.02 1.82
N PRO A 71 -16.71 1.10 1.89
CA PRO A 71 -17.40 0.61 0.70
C PRO A 71 -17.94 1.72 -0.19
N GLY A 72 -17.75 1.55 -1.49
CA GLY A 72 -18.15 2.53 -2.50
C GLY A 72 -17.05 3.54 -2.86
N THR A 73 -15.91 3.51 -2.19
CA THR A 73 -14.80 4.44 -2.42
C THR A 73 -13.88 3.94 -3.50
N VAL A 74 -13.51 4.86 -4.41
CA VAL A 74 -12.49 4.64 -5.44
C VAL A 74 -11.43 5.74 -5.34
N PHE A 75 -10.20 5.42 -5.79
CA PHE A 75 -9.17 6.44 -5.93
C PHE A 75 -9.43 7.28 -7.18
N LEU A 76 -9.32 8.60 -7.03
CA LEU A 76 -9.25 9.53 -8.15
C LEU A 76 -7.82 9.78 -8.58
N SER A 77 -6.92 9.89 -7.60
CA SER A 77 -5.50 10.06 -7.85
C SER A 77 -4.68 9.52 -6.68
N GLN A 78 -3.45 9.14 -7.00
CA GLN A 78 -2.49 8.61 -6.05
C GLN A 78 -1.17 9.31 -6.28
N ASN A 79 -0.57 9.85 -5.23
CA ASN A 79 0.75 10.47 -5.30
C ASN A 79 1.58 10.01 -4.10
N TRP A 80 2.33 8.93 -4.28
CA TRP A 80 3.18 8.41 -3.22
C TRP A 80 4.54 7.97 -3.71
N LYS A 81 5.44 7.82 -2.74
CA LYS A 81 6.83 7.43 -2.95
C LYS A 81 7.09 6.12 -2.23
N PHE A 82 7.81 5.22 -2.90
CA PHE A 82 8.39 4.06 -2.26
C PHE A 82 9.73 4.48 -1.66
N THR A 83 9.85 4.39 -0.35
CA THR A 83 11.03 4.90 0.39
C THR A 83 11.98 3.79 0.83
N ALA A 84 11.53 2.54 0.81
CA ALA A 84 12.35 1.37 1.16
C ALA A 84 11.71 0.10 0.60
N PRO A 85 12.49 -0.96 0.38
CA PRO A 85 11.96 -2.24 -0.06
C PRO A 85 11.18 -2.95 1.05
N VAL A 86 10.26 -3.83 0.63
CA VAL A 86 9.57 -4.76 1.52
C VAL A 86 10.05 -6.16 1.17
N TYR A 87 10.53 -6.90 2.17
CA TYR A 87 11.04 -8.26 1.99
C TYR A 87 9.93 -9.28 2.15
N ILE A 88 10.10 -10.42 1.47
CA ILE A 88 9.20 -11.56 1.68
C ILE A 88 9.30 -11.98 3.16
N GLY A 89 8.16 -12.12 3.82
CA GLY A 89 8.09 -12.41 5.26
C GLY A 89 7.82 -11.19 6.13
N ASP A 90 7.96 -9.98 5.58
CA ASP A 90 7.64 -8.77 6.32
C ASP A 90 6.15 -8.66 6.62
N THR A 91 5.83 -8.11 7.77
CA THR A 91 4.49 -7.65 8.10
C THR A 91 4.45 -6.15 7.88
N ILE A 92 3.63 -5.71 6.95
CA ILE A 92 3.44 -4.29 6.69
C ILE A 92 2.12 -3.80 7.29
N THR A 93 2.13 -2.56 7.75
CA THR A 93 0.95 -1.88 8.30
C THR A 93 0.72 -0.62 7.50
N ALA A 94 -0.44 -0.55 6.85
CA ALA A 94 -0.89 0.64 6.13
C ALA A 94 -1.72 1.50 7.07
N GLN A 95 -1.53 2.82 6.98
CA GLN A 95 -2.29 3.81 7.74
C GLN A 95 -2.85 4.85 6.78
N ALA A 96 -4.07 5.30 7.04
CA ALA A 96 -4.67 6.42 6.32
C ALA A 96 -5.29 7.40 7.31
N GLU A 97 -5.15 8.67 6.99
CA GLU A 97 -5.74 9.77 7.76
C GLU A 97 -6.48 10.70 6.82
N VAL A 98 -7.69 11.11 7.20
CA VAL A 98 -8.47 12.09 6.44
C VAL A 98 -7.86 13.46 6.63
N LEU A 99 -7.33 14.05 5.55
CA LEU A 99 -6.76 15.40 5.54
C LEU A 99 -7.80 16.47 5.25
N SER A 100 -8.70 16.17 4.31
CA SER A 100 -9.75 17.12 3.93
C SER A 100 -10.98 16.38 3.41
N VAL A 101 -12.13 17.02 3.59
CA VAL A 101 -13.42 16.55 3.08
C VAL A 101 -14.04 17.68 2.29
N HIS A 102 -14.41 17.42 1.02
CA HIS A 102 -15.04 18.44 0.19
C HIS A 102 -16.39 18.84 0.79
N ALA A 103 -16.70 20.15 0.74
CA ALA A 103 -17.90 20.69 1.38
C ALA A 103 -19.20 20.14 0.77
N THR A 104 -19.24 19.88 -0.54
CA THR A 104 -20.46 19.51 -1.27
C THR A 104 -20.37 18.21 -2.05
N LYS A 105 -19.17 17.81 -2.48
CA LYS A 105 -18.95 16.60 -3.28
C LYS A 105 -18.46 15.45 -2.40
N PRO A 106 -18.75 14.19 -2.77
CA PRO A 106 -18.27 13.02 -2.02
C PRO A 106 -16.79 12.73 -2.31
N VAL A 107 -15.95 13.73 -2.09
CA VAL A 107 -14.51 13.71 -2.37
C VAL A 107 -13.75 14.01 -1.09
N CYS A 108 -12.71 13.25 -0.82
CA CYS A 108 -11.82 13.49 0.32
C CYS A 108 -10.36 13.29 -0.09
N GLN A 109 -9.47 13.87 0.71
CA GLN A 109 -8.04 13.68 0.60
C GLN A 109 -7.54 12.87 1.80
N LEU A 110 -6.70 11.88 1.53
CA LEU A 110 -6.09 11.04 2.55
C LEU A 110 -4.58 11.20 2.53
N ARG A 111 -3.98 11.20 3.71
CA ARG A 111 -2.55 10.93 3.89
C ARG A 111 -2.40 9.45 4.13
N VAL A 112 -1.42 8.82 3.47
CA VAL A 112 -1.16 7.38 3.61
C VAL A 112 0.30 7.13 3.97
N ARG A 113 0.51 6.07 4.72
CA ARG A 113 1.83 5.57 5.10
C ARG A 113 1.77 4.06 5.24
N VAL A 114 2.82 3.40 4.77
CA VAL A 114 3.01 1.96 5.02
C VAL A 114 4.37 1.77 5.66
N ALA A 115 4.41 0.98 6.73
CA ALA A 115 5.64 0.68 7.47
C ALA A 115 5.80 -0.83 7.66
N ARG A 116 7.05 -1.27 7.79
CA ARG A 116 7.40 -2.64 8.16
C ARG A 116 7.30 -2.81 9.67
N GLN A 117 7.36 -4.05 10.15
CA GLN A 117 7.36 -4.39 11.58
C GLN A 117 8.49 -3.72 12.37
N THR A 118 9.55 -3.30 11.69
CA THR A 118 10.68 -2.57 12.30
C THR A 118 10.36 -1.11 12.59
N GLY A 119 9.24 -0.60 12.08
CA GLY A 119 8.90 0.81 12.11
C GLY A 119 9.39 1.59 10.89
N GLU A 120 10.19 0.97 10.02
CA GLU A 120 10.69 1.62 8.80
C GLU A 120 9.55 1.91 7.84
N THR A 121 9.44 3.17 7.40
CA THR A 121 8.50 3.57 6.36
C THR A 121 8.96 3.04 5.02
N VAL A 122 8.06 2.38 4.31
CA VAL A 122 8.32 1.82 2.97
C VAL A 122 7.57 2.55 1.86
N LEU A 123 6.51 3.26 2.22
CA LEU A 123 5.71 4.07 1.31
C LEU A 123 5.04 5.19 2.08
N GLU A 124 4.97 6.37 1.46
CA GLU A 124 4.22 7.51 2.01
C GLU A 124 3.72 8.41 0.89
N GLY A 125 2.63 9.11 1.15
CA GLY A 125 2.05 10.03 0.19
C GLY A 125 0.63 10.41 0.50
N GLU A 126 -0.09 10.81 -0.54
CA GLU A 126 -1.45 11.31 -0.46
C GLU A 126 -2.29 10.75 -1.60
N ALA A 127 -3.60 10.74 -1.39
CA ALA A 127 -4.55 10.29 -2.40
C ALA A 127 -5.82 11.12 -2.32
N TRP A 128 -6.47 11.29 -3.48
CA TRP A 128 -7.83 11.82 -3.55
C TRP A 128 -8.77 10.66 -3.84
N CYS A 129 -9.89 10.62 -3.14
CA CYS A 129 -10.89 9.56 -3.24
C CYS A 129 -12.26 10.13 -3.53
N TYR A 130 -13.05 9.35 -4.26
CA TYR A 130 -14.47 9.60 -4.51
C TYR A 130 -15.28 8.44 -3.93
N ARG A 131 -16.35 8.74 -3.25
CA ARG A 131 -17.22 7.72 -2.68
C ARG A 131 -18.58 7.72 -3.36
N PHE A 132 -18.88 6.62 -4.05
CA PHE A 132 -20.20 6.37 -4.59
C PHE A 132 -21.15 5.96 -3.44
N ALA A 133 -22.20 6.72 -3.25
CA ALA A 133 -23.19 6.45 -2.22
C ALA A 133 -22.57 6.17 -0.84
#